data_ea6d46ac2394ecf67183e80b710c4a55
#
_entry.id   ea6d46ac2394ecf67183e80b710c4a55
#
_cell.length_a   1.000
_cell.length_b   1.000
_cell.length_c   1.000
_cell.angle_alpha   90.00
_cell.angle_beta   90.00
_cell.angle_gamma   90.00
#
_symmetry.space_group_name_H-M   'P 1'
#
loop_
_entity.id
_entity.type
_entity.pdbx_description
1 polymer ?
#
loop_
_entity_poly.entity_id
_entity_poly.type
_entity_poly.pdbx_seq_one_letter_code
_entity_poly.pdbx_strand_id
1 'polypeptide(L)'
;PLIQTDPQGMTVADKFMTLFLQVFSSQNTTAAQEAMLAVGSIVAALPNGSFDRYMQPFGPMLVACLQAVTEPALCVVAISITSDIANQLKLKMTQYSDQIVEVLLSVLQRPDVDSQIQQVHDYIKPGIFSCLGDVAMAIGAGMDKYLQHWFMALQVGCQMCMQMLAELSAEDGYDEDKRYYLSALMDGVLDGYVGIVQGLKEASQSHPDAHKAFLQPVALAEGSLMLLKTVAQDGDKTPMVLQHAVGLLGDLAETYPEQRALLKAELWGLVQQAEGDAEQETRAYAEWAKKKLNGEK
;
A
#
# COMPACT_ATOMS: atom_id res chain seq x y z
N PRO A 1 -9.62 5.44 -27.91
CA PRO A 1 -9.72 4.20 -28.73
C PRO A 1 -10.34 3.03 -27.98
N LEU A 2 -9.99 2.80 -26.68
CA LEU A 2 -10.47 1.63 -25.91
C LEU A 2 -11.97 1.60 -25.64
N ILE A 3 -12.61 2.77 -25.61
CA ILE A 3 -14.05 2.94 -25.32
C ILE A 3 -14.91 3.11 -26.57
N GLN A 4 -14.31 3.15 -27.78
CA GLN A 4 -15.07 3.17 -29.02
C GLN A 4 -15.73 1.81 -29.26
N THR A 5 -17.03 1.82 -29.53
CA THR A 5 -17.80 0.62 -29.81
C THR A 5 -17.74 0.27 -31.29
N ASP A 6 -17.65 -1.03 -31.58
CA ASP A 6 -17.81 -1.59 -32.90
C ASP A 6 -19.30 -1.67 -33.31
N PRO A 7 -19.62 -2.14 -34.53
CA PRO A 7 -20.99 -2.34 -34.97
C PRO A 7 -21.81 -3.31 -34.11
N GLN A 8 -21.17 -4.18 -33.35
CA GLN A 8 -21.80 -5.10 -32.40
C GLN A 8 -21.97 -4.47 -31.00
N GLY A 9 -21.55 -3.21 -30.81
CA GLY A 9 -21.63 -2.51 -29.52
C GLY A 9 -20.56 -2.88 -28.50
N MET A 10 -19.56 -3.68 -28.91
CA MET A 10 -18.42 -4.03 -28.04
C MET A 10 -17.29 -3.02 -28.20
N THR A 11 -16.67 -2.66 -27.07
CA THR A 11 -15.44 -1.87 -27.07
C THR A 11 -14.21 -2.74 -27.27
N VAL A 12 -13.08 -2.12 -27.60
CA VAL A 12 -11.79 -2.83 -27.65
C VAL A 12 -11.46 -3.44 -26.27
N ALA A 13 -11.75 -2.71 -25.18
CA ALA A 13 -11.57 -3.22 -23.81
C ALA A 13 -12.43 -4.48 -23.55
N ASP A 14 -13.68 -4.51 -23.99
CA ASP A 14 -14.56 -5.68 -23.83
C ASP A 14 -13.98 -6.93 -24.48
N LYS A 15 -13.43 -6.79 -25.70
CA LYS A 15 -12.82 -7.91 -26.44
C LYS A 15 -11.57 -8.44 -25.73
N PHE A 16 -10.69 -7.54 -25.27
CA PHE A 16 -9.50 -7.94 -24.53
C PHE A 16 -9.87 -8.58 -23.18
N MET A 17 -10.78 -8.01 -22.40
CA MET A 17 -11.20 -8.60 -21.14
C MET A 17 -11.81 -10.00 -21.34
N THR A 18 -12.61 -10.21 -22.39
CA THR A 18 -13.14 -11.54 -22.74
C THR A 18 -12.02 -12.53 -23.05
N LEU A 19 -10.99 -12.11 -23.78
CA LEU A 19 -9.83 -12.96 -24.08
C LEU A 19 -9.03 -13.29 -22.82
N PHE A 20 -8.78 -12.29 -21.96
CA PHE A 20 -8.01 -12.50 -20.72
C PHE A 20 -8.71 -13.45 -19.74
N LEU A 21 -10.04 -13.40 -19.63
CA LEU A 21 -10.80 -14.37 -18.84
C LEU A 21 -10.61 -15.82 -19.33
N GLN A 22 -10.46 -16.03 -20.64
CA GLN A 22 -10.13 -17.34 -21.20
C GLN A 22 -8.68 -17.75 -20.84
N VAL A 23 -7.73 -16.79 -20.89
CA VAL A 23 -6.33 -17.05 -20.52
C VAL A 23 -6.21 -17.45 -19.05
N PHE A 24 -6.88 -16.75 -18.14
CA PHE A 24 -6.90 -17.12 -16.71
C PHE A 24 -7.47 -18.52 -16.45
N SER A 25 -8.36 -19.00 -17.32
CA SER A 25 -8.93 -20.34 -17.22
C SER A 25 -7.99 -21.43 -17.76
N SER A 26 -6.90 -21.09 -18.44
CA SER A 26 -6.02 -22.05 -19.14
C SER A 26 -4.97 -22.74 -18.26
N GLN A 27 -4.88 -22.41 -16.98
CA GLN A 27 -3.86 -22.91 -16.04
C GLN A 27 -2.40 -22.64 -16.48
N ASN A 28 -2.17 -21.71 -17.38
CA ASN A 28 -0.83 -21.28 -17.80
C ASN A 28 -0.44 -20.05 -17.00
N THR A 29 0.43 -20.21 -16.01
CA THR A 29 0.83 -19.14 -15.07
C THR A 29 1.50 -17.97 -15.79
N THR A 30 2.41 -18.25 -16.73
CA THR A 30 3.10 -17.18 -17.49
C THR A 30 2.09 -16.38 -18.32
N ALA A 31 1.17 -17.07 -19.02
CA ALA A 31 0.14 -16.36 -19.78
C ALA A 31 -0.82 -15.58 -18.86
N ALA A 32 -1.13 -16.11 -17.68
CA ALA A 32 -1.94 -15.42 -16.68
C ALA A 32 -1.25 -14.15 -16.16
N GLN A 33 0.06 -14.19 -15.91
CA GLN A 33 0.85 -13.03 -15.51
C GLN A 33 0.83 -11.92 -16.58
N GLU A 34 1.09 -12.27 -17.84
CA GLU A 34 1.04 -11.34 -18.96
C GLU A 34 -0.38 -10.74 -19.17
N ALA A 35 -1.41 -11.59 -19.04
CA ALA A 35 -2.79 -11.14 -19.10
C ALA A 35 -3.12 -10.16 -17.95
N MET A 36 -2.60 -10.42 -16.73
CA MET A 36 -2.80 -9.55 -15.58
C MET A 36 -2.16 -8.17 -15.81
N LEU A 37 -0.92 -8.11 -16.31
CA LEU A 37 -0.25 -6.86 -16.70
C LEU A 37 -1.05 -6.09 -17.77
N ALA A 38 -1.60 -6.81 -18.74
CA ALA A 38 -2.44 -6.21 -19.78
C ALA A 38 -3.77 -5.67 -19.20
N VAL A 39 -4.36 -6.33 -18.20
CA VAL A 39 -5.51 -5.81 -17.45
C VAL A 39 -5.17 -4.49 -16.78
N GLY A 40 -3.99 -4.36 -16.16
CA GLY A 40 -3.53 -3.09 -15.57
C GLY A 40 -3.50 -1.95 -16.60
N SER A 41 -3.03 -2.24 -17.81
CA SER A 41 -3.06 -1.25 -18.90
C SER A 41 -4.48 -0.82 -19.29
N ILE A 42 -5.47 -1.73 -19.21
CA ILE A 42 -6.88 -1.39 -19.43
C ILE A 42 -7.41 -0.56 -18.25
N VAL A 43 -7.13 -0.93 -17.01
CA VAL A 43 -7.51 -0.17 -15.81
C VAL A 43 -7.05 1.29 -15.92
N ALA A 44 -5.77 1.49 -16.23
CA ALA A 44 -5.16 2.82 -16.38
C ALA A 44 -5.76 3.66 -17.53
N ALA A 45 -6.18 3.01 -18.61
CA ALA A 45 -6.67 3.70 -19.81
C ALA A 45 -8.18 3.98 -19.77
N LEU A 46 -8.94 3.37 -18.88
CA LEU A 46 -10.37 3.59 -18.75
C LEU A 46 -10.69 4.83 -17.89
N PRO A 47 -11.82 5.52 -18.16
CA PRO A 47 -12.31 6.57 -17.26
C PRO A 47 -12.58 6.04 -15.85
N ASN A 48 -12.35 6.87 -14.82
CA ASN A 48 -12.58 6.53 -13.43
C ASN A 48 -13.97 5.91 -13.20
N GLY A 49 -14.01 4.80 -12.46
CA GLY A 49 -15.22 4.06 -12.14
C GLY A 49 -15.75 3.18 -13.27
N SER A 50 -15.11 3.18 -14.46
CA SER A 50 -15.59 2.41 -15.62
C SER A 50 -15.17 0.94 -15.60
N PHE A 51 -14.14 0.59 -14.83
CA PHE A 51 -13.70 -0.80 -14.69
C PHE A 51 -14.70 -1.67 -13.91
N ASP A 52 -15.60 -1.06 -13.14
CA ASP A 52 -16.63 -1.72 -12.34
C ASP A 52 -17.40 -2.82 -13.12
N ARG A 53 -17.73 -2.57 -14.38
CA ARG A 53 -18.45 -3.53 -15.23
C ARG A 53 -17.69 -4.84 -15.49
N TYR A 54 -16.38 -4.84 -15.33
CA TYR A 54 -15.55 -6.03 -15.49
C TYR A 54 -15.33 -6.79 -14.19
N MET A 55 -15.59 -6.18 -13.04
CA MET A 55 -15.29 -6.79 -11.74
C MET A 55 -16.07 -8.08 -11.48
N GLN A 56 -17.32 -8.19 -11.93
CA GLN A 56 -18.11 -9.39 -11.71
C GLN A 56 -17.46 -10.65 -12.31
N PRO A 57 -17.05 -10.68 -13.60
CA PRO A 57 -16.36 -11.84 -14.18
C PRO A 57 -14.88 -11.92 -13.81
N PHE A 58 -14.20 -10.79 -13.55
CA PHE A 58 -12.76 -10.74 -13.31
C PHE A 58 -12.39 -10.93 -11.83
N GLY A 59 -13.20 -10.47 -10.90
CA GLY A 59 -12.92 -10.53 -9.45
C GLY A 59 -12.52 -11.93 -8.94
N PRO A 60 -13.23 -13.00 -9.30
CA PRO A 60 -12.82 -14.35 -8.92
C PRO A 60 -11.42 -14.76 -9.43
N MET A 61 -11.03 -14.29 -10.62
CA MET A 61 -9.71 -14.54 -11.19
C MET A 61 -8.63 -13.75 -10.47
N LEU A 62 -8.91 -12.48 -10.15
CA LEU A 62 -8.03 -11.64 -9.35
C LEU A 62 -7.76 -12.28 -7.98
N VAL A 63 -8.80 -12.73 -7.28
CA VAL A 63 -8.70 -13.42 -5.98
C VAL A 63 -7.85 -14.68 -6.09
N ALA A 64 -8.05 -15.48 -7.13
CA ALA A 64 -7.25 -16.69 -7.35
C ALA A 64 -5.76 -16.35 -7.56
N CYS A 65 -5.46 -15.28 -8.31
CA CYS A 65 -4.08 -14.81 -8.51
C CYS A 65 -3.45 -14.25 -7.24
N LEU A 66 -4.22 -13.54 -6.40
CA LEU A 66 -3.77 -13.07 -5.09
C LEU A 66 -3.41 -14.23 -4.13
N GLN A 67 -4.05 -15.38 -4.27
CA GLN A 67 -3.78 -16.58 -3.48
C GLN A 67 -2.63 -17.44 -4.03
N ALA A 68 -2.16 -17.15 -5.24
CA ALA A 68 -1.17 -17.95 -5.95
C ALA A 68 0.27 -17.66 -5.43
N VAL A 69 0.50 -17.82 -4.14
CA VAL A 69 1.79 -17.50 -3.48
C VAL A 69 2.95 -18.42 -3.89
N THR A 70 2.65 -19.58 -4.49
CA THR A 70 3.65 -20.45 -5.11
C THR A 70 4.15 -19.95 -6.46
N GLU A 71 3.49 -18.92 -7.01
CA GLU A 71 3.83 -18.20 -8.23
C GLU A 71 4.02 -16.72 -7.90
N PRO A 72 5.12 -16.36 -7.21
CA PRO A 72 5.27 -15.01 -6.60
C PRO A 72 5.10 -13.88 -7.60
N ALA A 73 5.67 -14.00 -8.80
CA ALA A 73 5.56 -12.99 -9.85
C ALA A 73 4.09 -12.71 -10.25
N LEU A 74 3.26 -13.74 -10.37
CA LEU A 74 1.82 -13.56 -10.65
C LEU A 74 1.09 -12.91 -9.47
N CYS A 75 1.41 -13.34 -8.24
CA CYS A 75 0.79 -12.80 -7.02
C CYS A 75 1.13 -11.30 -6.86
N VAL A 76 2.40 -10.91 -7.02
CA VAL A 76 2.85 -9.50 -6.93
C VAL A 76 2.17 -8.64 -7.99
N VAL A 77 2.07 -9.11 -9.23
CA VAL A 77 1.33 -8.39 -10.28
C VAL A 77 -0.15 -8.25 -9.91
N ALA A 78 -0.79 -9.31 -9.38
CA ALA A 78 -2.19 -9.24 -8.96
C ALA A 78 -2.39 -8.23 -7.81
N ILE A 79 -1.46 -8.12 -6.87
CA ILE A 79 -1.48 -7.12 -5.79
C ILE A 79 -1.41 -5.71 -6.37
N SER A 80 -0.45 -5.45 -7.27
CA SER A 80 -0.31 -4.14 -7.95
C SER A 80 -1.58 -3.75 -8.73
N ILE A 81 -2.16 -4.69 -9.48
CA ILE A 81 -3.40 -4.45 -10.22
C ILE A 81 -4.59 -4.21 -9.29
N THR A 82 -4.59 -4.83 -8.10
CA THR A 82 -5.61 -4.56 -7.07
C THR A 82 -5.53 -3.10 -6.59
N SER A 83 -4.33 -2.57 -6.37
CA SER A 83 -4.10 -1.15 -6.07
C SER A 83 -4.61 -0.23 -7.17
N ASP A 84 -4.28 -0.53 -8.43
CA ASP A 84 -4.76 0.23 -9.60
C ASP A 84 -6.29 0.23 -9.69
N ILE A 85 -6.91 -0.94 -9.48
CA ILE A 85 -8.38 -1.09 -9.48
C ILE A 85 -9.00 -0.30 -8.33
N ALA A 86 -8.43 -0.35 -7.13
CA ALA A 86 -8.91 0.42 -5.99
C ALA A 86 -8.87 1.93 -6.30
N ASN A 87 -7.75 2.41 -6.83
CA ASN A 87 -7.58 3.79 -7.25
C ASN A 87 -8.53 4.21 -8.37
N GLN A 88 -8.86 3.32 -9.30
CA GLN A 88 -9.76 3.58 -10.41
C GLN A 88 -11.23 3.54 -9.98
N LEU A 89 -11.62 2.59 -9.12
CA LEU A 89 -13.01 2.41 -8.68
C LEU A 89 -13.42 3.38 -7.56
N LYS A 90 -12.46 3.83 -6.74
CA LYS A 90 -12.75 4.68 -5.59
C LYS A 90 -13.84 4.04 -4.70
N LEU A 91 -14.84 4.78 -4.28
CA LEU A 91 -15.89 4.28 -3.39
C LEU A 91 -16.63 3.02 -3.91
N LYS A 92 -16.65 2.76 -5.21
CA LYS A 92 -17.21 1.52 -5.76
C LYS A 92 -16.41 0.29 -5.32
N MET A 93 -15.13 0.45 -4.97
CA MET A 93 -14.29 -0.62 -4.44
C MET A 93 -14.89 -1.27 -3.18
N THR A 94 -15.72 -0.54 -2.42
CA THR A 94 -16.39 -1.05 -1.21
C THR A 94 -17.20 -2.33 -1.48
N GLN A 95 -17.73 -2.51 -2.67
CA GLN A 95 -18.51 -3.71 -3.04
C GLN A 95 -17.64 -4.98 -3.14
N TYR A 96 -16.34 -4.82 -3.37
CA TYR A 96 -15.38 -5.91 -3.62
C TYR A 96 -14.37 -6.07 -2.47
N SER A 97 -14.33 -5.10 -1.56
CA SER A 97 -13.29 -5.02 -0.53
C SER A 97 -13.31 -6.17 0.47
N ASP A 98 -14.48 -6.75 0.80
CA ASP A 98 -14.55 -7.83 1.79
C ASP A 98 -13.68 -9.03 1.37
N GLN A 99 -13.89 -9.53 0.16
CA GLN A 99 -13.16 -10.69 -0.34
C GLN A 99 -11.68 -10.38 -0.59
N ILE A 100 -11.37 -9.20 -1.11
CA ILE A 100 -10.00 -8.78 -1.41
C ILE A 100 -9.20 -8.61 -0.11
N VAL A 101 -9.74 -7.89 0.87
CA VAL A 101 -9.08 -7.66 2.17
C VAL A 101 -8.89 -8.98 2.92
N GLU A 102 -9.89 -9.86 2.95
CA GLU A 102 -9.78 -11.18 3.57
C GLU A 102 -8.62 -11.98 2.97
N VAL A 103 -8.51 -12.00 1.65
CA VAL A 103 -7.43 -12.73 0.95
C VAL A 103 -6.07 -12.11 1.25
N LEU A 104 -5.91 -10.78 1.12
CA LEU A 104 -4.65 -10.10 1.40
C LEU A 104 -4.18 -10.37 2.84
N LEU A 105 -5.08 -10.26 3.84
CA LEU A 105 -4.75 -10.55 5.22
C LEU A 105 -4.42 -12.02 5.45
N SER A 106 -5.09 -12.96 4.78
CA SER A 106 -4.80 -14.39 4.89
C SER A 106 -3.43 -14.74 4.33
N VAL A 107 -3.05 -14.15 3.19
CA VAL A 107 -1.73 -14.33 2.57
C VAL A 107 -0.63 -13.73 3.45
N LEU A 108 -0.87 -12.55 4.04
CA LEU A 108 0.08 -11.90 4.93
C LEU A 108 0.43 -12.74 6.17
N GLN A 109 -0.53 -13.53 6.67
CA GLN A 109 -0.35 -14.39 7.83
C GLN A 109 0.42 -15.70 7.53
N ARG A 110 0.66 -16.00 6.26
CA ARG A 110 1.36 -17.24 5.87
C ARG A 110 2.84 -17.14 6.21
N PRO A 111 3.40 -18.12 6.94
CA PRO A 111 4.81 -18.12 7.33
C PRO A 111 5.75 -18.46 6.16
N ASP A 112 5.23 -19.13 5.12
CA ASP A 112 5.99 -19.53 3.93
C ASP A 112 6.15 -18.39 2.90
N VAL A 113 5.34 -17.33 3.00
CA VAL A 113 5.44 -16.17 2.12
C VAL A 113 6.67 -15.35 2.51
N ASP A 114 7.52 -15.05 1.52
CA ASP A 114 8.79 -14.34 1.66
C ASP A 114 9.79 -15.02 2.64
N SER A 115 9.60 -16.32 2.95
CA SER A 115 10.49 -17.05 3.85
C SER A 115 11.88 -17.34 3.26
N GLN A 116 12.01 -17.29 1.93
CA GLN A 116 13.26 -17.45 1.19
C GLN A 116 13.51 -16.15 0.40
N ILE A 117 14.27 -15.24 0.99
CA ILE A 117 14.62 -13.93 0.41
C ILE A 117 15.73 -14.15 -0.65
N GLN A 118 15.45 -14.92 -1.70
CA GLN A 118 16.45 -15.24 -2.74
C GLN A 118 16.09 -14.68 -4.12
N GLN A 119 14.89 -14.11 -4.31
CA GLN A 119 14.48 -13.52 -5.58
C GLN A 119 14.13 -12.04 -5.38
N VAL A 120 15.00 -11.20 -5.85
CA VAL A 120 15.12 -9.75 -5.55
C VAL A 120 13.92 -8.89 -5.96
N HIS A 121 12.87 -9.42 -6.58
CA HIS A 121 11.78 -8.57 -7.10
C HIS A 121 10.35 -9.05 -6.83
N ASP A 122 10.17 -10.23 -6.24
CA ASP A 122 8.83 -10.83 -6.11
C ASP A 122 8.38 -10.91 -4.63
N TYR A 123 8.59 -9.82 -3.87
CA TYR A 123 8.17 -9.77 -2.48
C TYR A 123 6.68 -9.50 -2.35
N ILE A 124 5.97 -10.43 -1.73
CA ILE A 124 4.53 -10.41 -1.59
C ILE A 124 4.09 -9.51 -0.43
N LYS A 125 4.68 -9.68 0.76
CA LYS A 125 4.24 -8.95 1.97
C LYS A 125 4.36 -7.43 1.85
N PRO A 126 5.49 -6.86 1.37
CA PRO A 126 5.59 -5.43 1.14
C PRO A 126 4.45 -4.88 0.27
N GLY A 127 4.19 -5.55 -0.86
CA GLY A 127 3.11 -5.16 -1.77
C GLY A 127 1.71 -5.24 -1.14
N ILE A 128 1.47 -6.23 -0.26
CA ILE A 128 0.19 -6.33 0.45
C ILE A 128 -0.02 -5.13 1.37
N PHE A 129 1.00 -4.70 2.13
CA PHE A 129 0.85 -3.55 3.02
C PHE A 129 0.50 -2.28 2.24
N SER A 130 1.21 -2.01 1.14
CA SER A 130 0.91 -0.88 0.27
C SER A 130 -0.50 -0.97 -0.33
N CYS A 131 -0.88 -2.14 -0.86
CA CYS A 131 -2.21 -2.38 -1.43
C CYS A 131 -3.34 -2.18 -0.40
N LEU A 132 -3.16 -2.60 0.87
CA LEU A 132 -4.13 -2.33 1.92
C LEU A 132 -4.31 -0.81 2.15
N GLY A 133 -3.24 -0.03 2.04
CA GLY A 133 -3.30 1.44 2.07
C GLY A 133 -4.12 2.02 0.91
N ASP A 134 -3.88 1.56 -0.32
CA ASP A 134 -4.65 1.99 -1.50
C ASP A 134 -6.13 1.64 -1.39
N VAL A 135 -6.45 0.42 -0.92
CA VAL A 135 -7.82 0.00 -0.67
C VAL A 135 -8.46 0.87 0.41
N ALA A 136 -7.75 1.17 1.51
CA ALA A 136 -8.23 2.05 2.58
C ALA A 136 -8.59 3.43 2.05
N MET A 137 -7.70 4.04 1.28
CA MET A 137 -7.89 5.34 0.66
C MET A 137 -9.07 5.33 -0.32
N ALA A 138 -9.25 4.24 -1.08
CA ALA A 138 -10.35 4.12 -2.03
C ALA A 138 -11.72 3.98 -1.38
N ILE A 139 -11.84 3.18 -0.31
CA ILE A 139 -13.15 2.89 0.35
C ILE A 139 -13.51 3.90 1.44
N GLY A 140 -12.57 4.74 1.88
CA GLY A 140 -12.81 5.78 2.86
C GLY A 140 -13.52 5.26 4.13
N ALA A 141 -14.69 5.79 4.47
CA ALA A 141 -15.48 5.36 5.62
C ALA A 141 -15.80 3.85 5.66
N GLY A 142 -15.81 3.19 4.50
CA GLY A 142 -16.06 1.74 4.43
C GLY A 142 -14.96 0.89 5.07
N MET A 143 -13.82 1.49 5.46
CA MET A 143 -12.73 0.78 6.13
C MET A 143 -12.99 0.45 7.60
N ASP A 144 -13.99 1.05 8.25
CA ASP A 144 -14.23 0.92 9.69
C ASP A 144 -14.23 -0.53 10.18
N LYS A 145 -14.86 -1.43 9.42
CA LYS A 145 -14.95 -2.85 9.74
C LYS A 145 -13.62 -3.61 9.68
N TYR A 146 -12.61 -3.04 9.01
CA TYR A 146 -11.30 -3.67 8.84
C TYR A 146 -10.22 -3.07 9.75
N LEU A 147 -10.42 -1.87 10.31
CA LEU A 147 -9.38 -1.09 11.00
C LEU A 147 -8.62 -1.90 12.05
N GLN A 148 -9.32 -2.68 12.87
CA GLN A 148 -8.66 -3.48 13.89
C GLN A 148 -7.70 -4.50 13.28
N HIS A 149 -8.10 -5.20 12.23
CA HIS A 149 -7.28 -6.20 11.56
C HIS A 149 -6.10 -5.56 10.83
N TRP A 150 -6.33 -4.39 10.20
CA TRP A 150 -5.28 -3.65 9.53
C TRP A 150 -4.23 -3.12 10.50
N PHE A 151 -4.64 -2.57 11.64
CA PHE A 151 -3.68 -2.14 12.67
C PHE A 151 -2.86 -3.30 13.21
N MET A 152 -3.47 -4.46 13.45
CA MET A 152 -2.72 -5.66 13.84
C MET A 152 -1.72 -6.09 12.76
N ALA A 153 -2.12 -6.07 11.50
CA ALA A 153 -1.25 -6.40 10.38
C ALA A 153 -0.07 -5.43 10.26
N LEU A 154 -0.33 -4.12 10.29
CA LEU A 154 0.71 -3.08 10.26
C LEU A 154 1.66 -3.16 11.46
N GLN A 155 1.14 -3.47 12.66
CA GLN A 155 1.98 -3.66 13.85
C GLN A 155 2.93 -4.85 13.67
N VAL A 156 2.46 -5.95 13.08
CA VAL A 156 3.34 -7.08 12.72
C VAL A 156 4.38 -6.63 11.69
N GLY A 157 4.01 -5.88 10.66
CA GLY A 157 4.94 -5.31 9.70
C GLY A 157 6.02 -4.45 10.35
N CYS A 158 5.64 -3.57 11.29
CA CYS A 158 6.59 -2.77 12.06
C CYS A 158 7.56 -3.65 12.87
N GLN A 159 7.06 -4.70 13.52
CA GLN A 159 7.91 -5.63 14.28
C GLN A 159 8.90 -6.36 13.38
N MET A 160 8.47 -6.78 12.18
CA MET A 160 9.34 -7.38 11.17
C MET A 160 10.46 -6.41 10.75
N CYS A 161 10.13 -5.14 10.47
CA CYS A 161 11.13 -4.11 10.15
C CYS A 161 12.16 -3.94 11.27
N MET A 162 11.70 -3.83 12.52
CA MET A 162 12.58 -3.68 13.70
C MET A 162 13.50 -4.88 13.88
N GLN A 163 12.96 -6.10 13.80
CA GLN A 163 13.73 -7.33 13.95
C GLN A 163 14.79 -7.43 12.86
N MET A 164 14.41 -7.22 11.62
CA MET A 164 15.34 -7.32 10.49
C MET A 164 16.43 -6.24 10.53
N LEU A 165 16.10 -5.01 10.93
CA LEU A 165 17.10 -3.96 11.12
C LEU A 165 18.09 -4.34 12.23
N ALA A 166 17.63 -4.94 13.32
CA ALA A 166 18.47 -5.41 14.42
C ALA A 166 19.40 -6.56 13.97
N GLU A 167 18.87 -7.50 13.18
CA GLU A 167 19.66 -8.61 12.60
C GLU A 167 20.77 -8.08 11.69
N LEU A 168 20.41 -7.19 10.73
CA LEU A 168 21.38 -6.58 9.82
C LEU A 168 22.45 -5.75 10.55
N SER A 169 22.09 -5.13 11.68
CA SER A 169 23.03 -4.34 12.50
C SER A 169 23.97 -5.23 13.33
N ALA A 170 23.62 -6.49 13.58
CA ALA A 170 24.41 -7.44 14.37
C ALA A 170 25.29 -8.35 13.50
N GLU A 171 25.03 -8.46 12.19
CA GLU A 171 25.78 -9.31 11.26
C GLU A 171 27.11 -8.66 10.87
N ASP A 172 28.21 -9.46 10.89
CA ASP A 172 29.51 -9.07 10.34
C ASP A 172 29.49 -9.26 8.81
N GLY A 173 28.84 -8.34 8.10
CA GLY A 173 28.76 -8.37 6.64
C GLY A 173 27.52 -7.65 6.11
N TYR A 174 27.63 -7.18 4.87
CA TYR A 174 26.51 -6.53 4.18
C TYR A 174 25.72 -7.56 3.37
N ASP A 175 24.48 -7.83 3.78
CA ASP A 175 23.55 -8.70 3.05
C ASP A 175 22.62 -7.80 2.19
N GLU A 176 22.90 -7.72 0.89
CA GLU A 176 22.20 -6.86 -0.05
C GLU A 176 20.72 -7.28 -0.21
N ASP A 177 20.45 -8.58 -0.27
CA ASP A 177 19.08 -9.09 -0.46
C ASP A 177 18.20 -8.78 0.76
N LYS A 178 18.71 -9.01 1.96
CA LYS A 178 18.00 -8.65 3.21
C LYS A 178 17.80 -7.13 3.31
N ARG A 179 18.79 -6.34 2.92
CA ARG A 179 18.70 -4.88 2.94
C ARG A 179 17.64 -4.38 1.97
N TYR A 180 17.61 -4.95 0.77
CA TYR A 180 16.59 -4.62 -0.23
C TYR A 180 15.18 -4.99 0.26
N TYR A 181 15.01 -6.19 0.82
CA TYR A 181 13.74 -6.61 1.40
C TYR A 181 13.28 -5.70 2.54
N LEU A 182 14.20 -5.34 3.46
CA LEU A 182 13.89 -4.41 4.55
C LEU A 182 13.40 -3.07 4.02
N SER A 183 14.07 -2.52 3.00
CA SER A 183 13.65 -1.26 2.38
C SER A 183 12.26 -1.37 1.76
N ALA A 184 11.98 -2.44 1.01
CA ALA A 184 10.66 -2.68 0.43
C ALA A 184 9.59 -2.89 1.52
N LEU A 185 9.92 -3.59 2.62
CA LEU A 185 8.99 -3.81 3.72
C LEU A 185 8.67 -2.51 4.46
N MET A 186 9.69 -1.69 4.77
CA MET A 186 9.48 -0.37 5.38
C MET A 186 8.58 0.49 4.50
N ASP A 187 8.85 0.51 3.20
CA ASP A 187 8.09 1.28 2.21
C ASP A 187 6.62 0.85 2.19
N GLY A 188 6.36 -0.44 2.03
CA GLY A 188 5.00 -0.96 2.01
C GLY A 188 4.22 -0.70 3.32
N VAL A 189 4.86 -0.84 4.49
CA VAL A 189 4.21 -0.56 5.78
C VAL A 189 3.94 0.95 5.96
N LEU A 190 4.86 1.81 5.51
CA LEU A 190 4.64 3.27 5.48
C LEU A 190 3.44 3.63 4.62
N ASP A 191 3.36 3.10 3.39
CA ASP A 191 2.24 3.31 2.47
C ASP A 191 0.91 2.83 3.08
N GLY A 192 0.93 1.69 3.75
CA GLY A 192 -0.23 1.19 4.48
C GLY A 192 -0.76 2.18 5.51
N TYR A 193 0.14 2.78 6.32
CA TYR A 193 -0.25 3.82 7.27
C TYR A 193 -0.73 5.10 6.59
N VAL A 194 -0.03 5.56 5.55
CA VAL A 194 -0.42 6.76 4.78
C VAL A 194 -1.84 6.59 4.22
N GLY A 195 -2.12 5.47 3.56
CA GLY A 195 -3.43 5.20 2.97
C GLY A 195 -4.56 5.19 4.01
N ILE A 196 -4.33 4.59 5.18
CA ILE A 196 -5.31 4.60 6.28
C ILE A 196 -5.50 6.02 6.84
N VAL A 197 -4.43 6.75 7.11
CA VAL A 197 -4.52 8.14 7.64
C VAL A 197 -5.26 9.04 6.67
N GLN A 198 -4.93 8.98 5.39
CA GLN A 198 -5.58 9.81 4.36
C GLN A 198 -7.04 9.40 4.14
N GLY A 199 -7.34 8.10 4.11
CA GLY A 199 -8.71 7.60 3.99
C GLY A 199 -9.59 7.99 5.18
N LEU A 200 -9.07 7.94 6.42
CA LEU A 200 -9.76 8.41 7.63
C LEU A 200 -9.97 9.93 7.61
N LYS A 201 -8.99 10.68 7.15
CA LYS A 201 -9.09 12.14 7.02
C LYS A 201 -10.18 12.54 6.03
N GLU A 202 -10.24 11.91 4.86
CA GLU A 202 -11.27 12.16 3.86
C GLU A 202 -12.67 11.76 4.37
N ALA A 203 -12.77 10.59 5.02
CA ALA A 203 -13.99 10.11 5.63
C ALA A 203 -14.50 11.05 6.74
N SER A 204 -13.59 11.61 7.57
CA SER A 204 -13.94 12.54 8.64
C SER A 204 -14.50 13.88 8.14
N GLN A 205 -14.09 14.32 6.95
CA GLN A 205 -14.66 15.51 6.31
C GLN A 205 -16.12 15.29 5.87
N SER A 206 -16.43 14.07 5.44
CA SER A 206 -17.77 13.70 4.97
C SER A 206 -18.72 13.34 6.12
N HIS A 207 -18.23 12.78 7.23
CA HIS A 207 -19.01 12.29 8.38
C HIS A 207 -18.31 12.59 9.71
N PRO A 208 -18.27 13.85 10.19
CA PRO A 208 -17.42 14.26 11.32
C PRO A 208 -17.70 13.53 12.64
N ASP A 209 -18.93 13.10 12.88
CA ASP A 209 -19.32 12.49 14.16
C ASP A 209 -19.10 10.96 14.21
N ALA A 210 -19.13 10.28 13.06
CA ALA A 210 -18.91 8.83 13.00
C ALA A 210 -17.44 8.46 13.19
N HIS A 211 -16.51 9.33 12.78
CA HIS A 211 -15.08 9.01 12.73
C HIS A 211 -14.26 9.48 13.93
N LYS A 212 -14.81 10.36 14.79
CA LYS A 212 -14.13 10.78 16.02
C LYS A 212 -13.77 9.63 16.96
N ALA A 213 -14.57 8.56 16.96
CA ALA A 213 -14.30 7.37 17.77
C ALA A 213 -13.15 6.51 17.20
N PHE A 214 -12.99 6.50 15.87
CA PHE A 214 -11.93 5.74 15.18
C PHE A 214 -10.61 6.50 15.07
N LEU A 215 -10.65 7.82 15.13
CA LEU A 215 -9.50 8.69 15.27
C LEU A 215 -8.92 8.67 16.69
N GLN A 216 -9.22 7.63 17.50
CA GLN A 216 -8.54 7.47 18.79
C GLN A 216 -7.03 7.28 18.51
N PRO A 217 -6.19 8.29 18.87
CA PRO A 217 -4.81 8.40 18.39
C PRO A 217 -3.89 7.26 18.80
N VAL A 218 -4.31 6.44 19.80
CA VAL A 218 -3.40 5.58 20.53
C VAL A 218 -2.85 4.46 19.66
N ALA A 219 -3.68 3.67 18.97
CA ALA A 219 -3.18 2.51 18.22
C ALA A 219 -2.47 2.90 16.93
N LEU A 220 -2.96 3.96 16.24
CA LEU A 220 -2.34 4.45 15.00
C LEU A 220 -1.04 5.19 15.30
N ALA A 221 -1.03 6.03 16.34
CA ALA A 221 0.13 6.82 16.73
C ALA A 221 1.26 5.94 17.29
N GLU A 222 0.96 4.91 18.09
CA GLU A 222 2.00 4.04 18.65
C GLU A 222 2.69 3.20 17.58
N GLY A 223 1.93 2.57 16.68
CA GLY A 223 2.48 1.75 15.60
C GLY A 223 3.27 2.59 14.57
N SER A 224 2.71 3.70 14.11
CA SER A 224 3.39 4.58 13.16
C SER A 224 4.62 5.26 13.78
N LEU A 225 4.56 5.67 15.05
CA LEU A 225 5.70 6.24 15.77
C LEU A 225 6.84 5.22 15.91
N MET A 226 6.52 3.95 16.19
CA MET A 226 7.50 2.87 16.25
C MET A 226 8.20 2.69 14.91
N LEU A 227 7.44 2.62 13.81
CA LEU A 227 8.00 2.50 12.47
C LEU A 227 8.89 3.69 12.10
N LEU A 228 8.41 4.92 12.33
CA LEU A 228 9.17 6.13 12.03
C LEU A 228 10.48 6.22 12.84
N LYS A 229 10.48 5.75 14.09
CA LYS A 229 11.70 5.63 14.89
C LYS A 229 12.66 4.57 14.32
N THR A 230 12.13 3.45 13.86
CA THR A 230 12.93 2.40 13.21
C THR A 230 13.59 2.94 11.93
N VAL A 231 12.83 3.65 11.09
CA VAL A 231 13.38 4.33 9.91
C VAL A 231 14.43 5.37 10.27
N ALA A 232 14.21 6.13 11.35
CA ALA A 232 15.20 7.12 11.81
C ALA A 232 16.53 6.50 12.23
N GLN A 233 16.50 5.29 12.78
CA GLN A 233 17.68 4.53 13.24
C GLN A 233 18.43 3.84 12.09
N ASP A 234 17.76 3.58 10.97
CA ASP A 234 18.38 2.98 9.81
C ASP A 234 19.31 3.97 9.10
N GLY A 235 20.63 3.74 9.18
CA GLY A 235 21.64 4.56 8.52
C GLY A 235 21.70 4.38 7.00
N ASP A 236 21.23 3.23 6.50
CA ASP A 236 21.29 2.83 5.09
C ASP A 236 19.91 2.87 4.39
N LYS A 237 18.92 3.54 4.99
CA LYS A 237 17.59 3.69 4.37
C LYS A 237 17.68 4.38 3.01
N THR A 238 16.83 3.93 2.10
CA THR A 238 16.74 4.55 0.76
C THR A 238 16.09 5.93 0.82
N PRO A 239 16.37 6.83 -0.15
CA PRO A 239 15.68 8.12 -0.27
C PRO A 239 14.16 7.97 -0.33
N MET A 240 13.64 6.92 -0.96
CA MET A 240 12.20 6.62 -1.04
C MET A 240 11.61 6.33 0.34
N VAL A 241 12.23 5.44 1.12
CA VAL A 241 11.80 5.16 2.50
C VAL A 241 11.82 6.44 3.36
N LEU A 242 12.86 7.28 3.21
CA LEU A 242 12.95 8.56 3.91
C LEU A 242 11.82 9.51 3.49
N GLN A 243 11.54 9.62 2.20
CA GLN A 243 10.45 10.44 1.64
C GLN A 243 9.09 10.02 2.18
N HIS A 244 8.76 8.71 2.14
CA HIS A 244 7.49 8.19 2.64
C HIS A 244 7.37 8.34 4.16
N ALA A 245 8.47 8.15 4.90
CA ALA A 245 8.47 8.37 6.34
C ALA A 245 8.17 9.83 6.72
N VAL A 246 8.78 10.77 6.01
CA VAL A 246 8.53 12.20 6.25
C VAL A 246 7.13 12.60 5.76
N GLY A 247 6.64 11.99 4.68
CA GLY A 247 5.25 12.12 4.22
C GLY A 247 4.25 11.69 5.30
N LEU A 248 4.42 10.47 5.84
CA LEU A 248 3.58 9.97 6.94
C LEU A 248 3.64 10.89 8.17
N LEU A 249 4.84 11.37 8.53
CA LEU A 249 5.00 12.30 9.65
C LEU A 249 4.20 13.59 9.46
N GLY A 250 4.18 14.13 8.25
CA GLY A 250 3.39 15.31 7.91
C GLY A 250 1.88 15.03 7.96
N ASP A 251 1.43 13.90 7.43
CA ASP A 251 0.02 13.47 7.49
C ASP A 251 -0.46 13.29 8.93
N LEU A 252 0.35 12.65 9.79
CA LEU A 252 0.06 12.52 11.22
C LEU A 252 -0.03 13.89 11.92
N ALA A 253 0.91 14.80 11.64
CA ALA A 253 0.91 16.13 12.24
C ALA A 253 -0.28 16.98 11.77
N GLU A 254 -0.77 16.78 10.56
CA GLU A 254 -1.95 17.47 10.03
C GLU A 254 -3.24 16.87 10.62
N THR A 255 -3.33 15.55 10.68
CA THR A 255 -4.53 14.83 11.12
C THR A 255 -4.71 14.87 12.63
N TYR A 256 -3.60 14.84 13.40
CA TYR A 256 -3.59 14.84 14.88
C TYR A 256 -2.81 16.04 15.45
N PRO A 257 -3.39 17.25 15.41
CA PRO A 257 -2.70 18.48 15.85
C PRO A 257 -2.17 18.42 17.29
N GLU A 258 -2.85 17.67 18.17
CA GLU A 258 -2.47 17.46 19.57
C GLU A 258 -1.20 16.63 19.73
N GLN A 259 -0.83 15.82 18.73
CA GLN A 259 0.38 15.00 18.74
C GLN A 259 1.62 15.72 18.20
N ARG A 260 1.47 16.92 17.61
CA ARG A 260 2.58 17.64 16.95
C ARG A 260 3.80 17.84 17.85
N ALA A 261 3.58 18.16 19.12
CA ALA A 261 4.67 18.39 20.06
C ALA A 261 5.49 17.10 20.28
N LEU A 262 4.83 15.96 20.43
CA LEU A 262 5.46 14.65 20.57
C LEU A 262 6.19 14.24 19.28
N LEU A 263 5.49 14.32 18.15
CA LEU A 263 6.06 13.97 16.84
C LEU A 263 7.30 14.81 16.54
N LYS A 264 7.25 16.12 16.83
CA LYS A 264 8.39 17.00 16.65
C LYS A 264 9.55 16.66 17.60
N ALA A 265 9.27 16.37 18.85
CA ALA A 265 10.31 16.03 19.83
C ALA A 265 11.06 14.74 19.46
N GLU A 266 10.34 13.74 18.96
CA GLU A 266 10.87 12.39 18.72
C GLU A 266 11.45 12.21 17.31
N LEU A 267 10.93 12.92 16.30
CA LEU A 267 11.17 12.63 14.88
C LEU A 267 11.72 13.83 14.09
N TRP A 268 12.08 14.95 14.74
CA TRP A 268 12.65 16.10 14.05
C TRP A 268 13.90 15.76 13.23
N GLY A 269 14.68 14.79 13.70
CA GLY A 269 15.86 14.29 13.01
C GLY A 269 15.57 13.71 11.61
N LEU A 270 14.40 13.07 11.40
CA LEU A 270 14.00 12.61 10.08
C LEU A 270 13.77 13.78 9.12
N VAL A 271 13.11 14.84 9.58
CA VAL A 271 12.90 16.05 8.76
C VAL A 271 14.23 16.66 8.37
N GLN A 272 15.18 16.78 9.32
CA GLN A 272 16.51 17.32 9.03
C GLN A 272 17.31 16.48 8.04
N GLN A 273 17.21 15.15 8.14
CA GLN A 273 17.82 14.24 7.16
C GLN A 273 17.24 14.46 5.77
N ALA A 274 15.92 14.54 5.65
CA ALA A 274 15.24 14.74 4.38
C ALA A 274 15.46 16.16 3.79
N GLU A 275 15.62 17.21 4.62
CA GLU A 275 16.03 18.55 4.17
C GLU A 275 17.43 18.54 3.52
N GLY A 276 18.31 17.63 3.94
CA GLY A 276 19.67 17.45 3.38
C GLY A 276 19.77 16.46 2.23
N ASP A 277 18.67 15.83 1.82
CA ASP A 277 18.67 14.79 0.78
C ASP A 277 19.04 15.35 -0.61
N ALA A 278 19.65 14.50 -1.45
CA ALA A 278 20.02 14.86 -2.81
C ALA A 278 18.79 15.08 -3.71
N GLU A 279 17.70 14.33 -3.46
CA GLU A 279 16.50 14.37 -4.27
C GLU A 279 15.61 15.58 -3.92
N GLN A 280 15.18 16.30 -4.95
CA GLN A 280 14.33 17.48 -4.77
C GLN A 280 12.97 17.13 -4.16
N GLU A 281 12.43 16.00 -4.52
CA GLU A 281 11.11 15.54 -4.06
C GLU A 281 11.15 15.25 -2.56
N THR A 282 12.16 14.53 -2.06
CA THR A 282 12.36 14.26 -0.64
C THR A 282 12.46 15.57 0.17
N ARG A 283 13.21 16.55 -0.33
CA ARG A 283 13.27 17.89 0.30
C ARG A 283 11.92 18.61 0.33
N ALA A 284 11.11 18.48 -0.72
CA ALA A 284 9.77 19.09 -0.76
C ALA A 284 8.84 18.47 0.28
N TYR A 285 8.89 17.14 0.46
CA TYR A 285 8.16 16.47 1.55
C TYR A 285 8.63 16.93 2.94
N ALA A 286 9.95 17.10 3.12
CA ALA A 286 10.52 17.61 4.37
C ALA A 286 10.00 19.02 4.72
N GLU A 287 9.99 19.92 3.74
CA GLU A 287 9.46 21.28 3.93
C GLU A 287 7.96 21.26 4.26
N TRP A 288 7.19 20.42 3.59
CA TRP A 288 5.77 20.26 3.87
C TRP A 288 5.52 19.70 5.28
N ALA A 289 6.19 18.61 5.66
CA ALA A 289 6.07 18.01 6.99
C ALA A 289 6.49 19.00 8.10
N LYS A 290 7.54 19.77 7.87
CA LYS A 290 7.99 20.83 8.79
C LYS A 290 6.91 21.88 9.03
N LYS A 291 6.23 22.35 7.98
CA LYS A 291 5.08 23.26 8.09
C LYS A 291 3.97 22.65 8.93
N LYS A 292 3.60 21.37 8.65
CA LYS A 292 2.54 20.67 9.41
C LYS A 292 2.89 20.49 10.89
N LEU A 293 4.13 20.13 11.20
CA LEU A 293 4.63 20.03 12.59
C LEU A 293 4.63 21.37 13.32
N ASN A 294 4.83 22.49 12.61
CA ASN A 294 4.75 23.82 13.17
C ASN A 294 3.32 24.37 13.26
N GLY A 295 2.33 23.67 12.73
CA GLY A 295 0.94 24.13 12.69
C GLY A 295 0.66 25.17 11.62
N GLU A 296 1.54 25.29 10.63
CA GLU A 296 1.38 26.18 9.49
C GLU A 296 0.41 25.54 8.46
N LYS A 297 -0.32 26.40 7.72
CA LYS A 297 -1.30 25.95 6.71
C LYS A 297 -0.63 25.50 5.43
#